data_33d7f0207aae34af99b75fdcea83ea0b
#
_entry.id   33d7f0207aae34af99b75fdcea83ea0b
#
_cell.length_a   1.000
_cell.length_b   1.000
_cell.length_c   1.000
_cell.angle_alpha   90.00
_cell.angle_beta   90.00
_cell.angle_gamma   90.00
#
_symmetry.space_group_name_H-M   'P 1'
#
loop_
_entity.id
_entity.type
_entity.pdbx_description
1 polymer ?
#
loop_
_entity_poly.entity_id
_entity_poly.type
_entity_poly.pdbx_seq_one_letter_code
_entity_poly.pdbx_strand_id
1 'polypeptide(L)'
;MVTDQQVRRLMSYLRQSRPLAVAAAKSGMDEKTARKYRRIGKLPSETSRPRSWRTRPDPFAEVWAEVETQLRAQPGLQAKTLFADLQRRYPGRFGDGQLRTLQRRLKAWRALCGPHKEVFFPQIHTPGVLCQSDFTCMNALDITLAGQPFDHLLYHFVLTYSNWETGQVCFSESFESLSAGLQQALWMLGGVPQVHQTDQMTAALHPLQSCDVFTDRYQALLRHYGLEGRTTQVARPNENGDIEQRHHRFKQALDQALMLRGSRDFSSREAYQSYLCQLFVQLNAPRQSLLSQEQAQLRPLPAQRVEAYKRLQVKVGPYT
;
A
#
# COMPACT_ATOMS: atom_id res chain seq x y z
N MET A 1 -29.02 3.36 -2.35
CA MET A 1 -30.06 3.74 -1.36
C MET A 1 -29.70 3.02 -0.06
N VAL A 2 -29.83 3.66 1.07
CA VAL A 2 -29.56 3.03 2.38
C VAL A 2 -30.74 2.16 2.76
N THR A 3 -30.48 0.97 3.32
CA THR A 3 -31.52 0.03 3.75
C THR A 3 -31.70 0.08 5.27
N ASP A 4 -32.85 -0.38 5.75
CA ASP A 4 -33.12 -0.48 7.19
C ASP A 4 -32.09 -1.32 7.93
N GLN A 5 -31.65 -2.42 7.31
CA GLN A 5 -30.65 -3.30 7.89
C GLN A 5 -29.29 -2.59 8.05
N GLN A 6 -28.89 -1.77 7.06
CA GLN A 6 -27.67 -0.96 7.18
C GLN A 6 -27.74 0.02 8.35
N VAL A 7 -28.92 0.66 8.55
CA VAL A 7 -29.11 1.58 9.68
C VAL A 7 -29.15 0.83 11.01
N ARG A 8 -29.80 -0.34 11.08
CA ARG A 8 -29.75 -1.19 12.28
C ARG A 8 -28.34 -1.63 12.63
N ARG A 9 -27.55 -2.01 11.61
CA ARG A 9 -26.14 -2.38 11.80
C ARG A 9 -25.29 -1.19 12.26
N LEU A 10 -25.50 0.01 11.69
CA LEU A 10 -24.89 1.24 12.18
C LEU A 10 -25.18 1.48 13.66
N MET A 11 -26.45 1.40 14.05
CA MET A 11 -26.85 1.62 15.43
C MET A 11 -26.27 0.58 16.40
N SER A 12 -26.15 -0.68 15.96
CA SER A 12 -25.48 -1.74 16.74
C SER A 12 -24.00 -1.42 17.00
N TYR A 13 -23.25 -0.97 15.98
CA TYR A 13 -21.86 -0.58 16.17
C TYR A 13 -21.69 0.66 17.05
N LEU A 14 -22.60 1.63 16.95
CA LEU A 14 -22.58 2.82 17.80
C LEU A 14 -22.87 2.47 19.27
N ARG A 15 -23.74 1.51 19.56
CA ARG A 15 -23.98 0.98 20.92
C ARG A 15 -22.74 0.28 21.50
N GLN A 16 -21.87 -0.26 20.65
CA GLN A 16 -20.58 -0.85 21.04
C GLN A 16 -19.47 0.21 21.19
N SER A 17 -19.83 1.50 21.32
CA SER A 17 -18.91 2.63 21.48
C SER A 17 -17.88 2.77 20.37
N ARG A 18 -18.16 2.27 19.15
CA ARG A 18 -17.28 2.45 18.02
C ARG A 18 -17.37 3.86 17.44
N PRO A 19 -16.26 4.45 16.98
CA PRO A 19 -16.27 5.75 16.29
C PRO A 19 -17.25 5.76 15.11
N LEU A 20 -17.92 6.90 14.87
CA LEU A 20 -18.94 7.02 13.83
C LEU A 20 -18.42 6.66 12.43
N ALA A 21 -17.21 7.10 12.09
CA ALA A 21 -16.59 6.79 10.81
C ALA A 21 -16.42 5.27 10.60
N VAL A 22 -15.95 4.56 11.64
CA VAL A 22 -15.81 3.09 11.62
C VAL A 22 -17.16 2.39 11.49
N ALA A 23 -18.14 2.83 12.26
CA ALA A 23 -19.51 2.28 12.23
C ALA A 23 -20.16 2.51 10.86
N ALA A 24 -20.00 3.67 10.26
CA ALA A 24 -20.48 4.02 8.92
C ALA A 24 -19.87 3.12 7.85
N ALA A 25 -18.55 3.02 7.80
CA ALA A 25 -17.83 2.22 6.83
C ALA A 25 -18.18 0.72 6.94
N LYS A 26 -18.27 0.18 8.17
CA LYS A 26 -18.68 -1.23 8.41
C LYS A 26 -20.14 -1.50 8.06
N SER A 27 -20.99 -0.46 8.04
CA SER A 27 -22.38 -0.55 7.63
C SER A 27 -22.57 -0.27 6.12
N GLY A 28 -21.48 -0.03 5.39
CA GLY A 28 -21.50 0.20 3.95
C GLY A 28 -22.17 1.52 3.55
N MET A 29 -22.01 2.56 4.38
CA MET A 29 -22.54 3.90 4.09
C MET A 29 -21.48 4.98 4.31
N ASP A 30 -21.69 6.14 3.70
CA ASP A 30 -20.90 7.34 3.90
C ASP A 30 -21.13 7.93 5.30
N GLU A 31 -20.10 8.56 5.89
CA GLU A 31 -20.16 9.12 7.24
C GLU A 31 -21.22 10.22 7.38
N LYS A 32 -21.41 11.06 6.35
CA LYS A 32 -22.45 12.10 6.33
C LYS A 32 -23.83 11.47 6.45
N THR A 33 -24.05 10.35 5.76
CA THR A 33 -25.29 9.57 5.81
C THR A 33 -25.46 8.91 7.17
N ALA A 34 -24.42 8.34 7.76
CA ALA A 34 -24.44 7.75 9.09
C ALA A 34 -24.77 8.81 10.16
N ARG A 35 -24.18 10.01 10.07
CA ARG A 35 -24.48 11.15 10.96
C ARG A 35 -25.94 11.57 10.88
N LYS A 36 -26.50 11.60 9.65
CA LYS A 36 -27.92 11.87 9.43
C LYS A 36 -28.80 10.85 10.16
N TYR A 37 -28.58 9.54 9.95
CA TYR A 37 -29.42 8.51 10.57
C TYR A 37 -29.23 8.41 12.08
N ARG A 38 -28.03 8.65 12.59
CA ARG A 38 -27.79 8.79 14.03
C ARG A 38 -28.63 9.91 14.65
N ARG A 39 -28.72 11.07 13.96
CA ARG A 39 -29.52 12.23 14.41
C ARG A 39 -31.00 11.98 14.31
N ILE A 40 -31.48 11.34 13.24
CA ILE A 40 -32.90 11.11 12.98
C ILE A 40 -33.45 9.99 13.89
N GLY A 41 -32.64 8.99 14.20
CA GLY A 41 -33.06 7.85 15.03
C GLY A 41 -34.10 6.92 14.39
N LYS A 42 -34.50 7.17 13.14
CA LYS A 42 -35.53 6.42 12.42
C LYS A 42 -34.94 5.62 11.27
N LEU A 43 -35.59 4.52 10.92
CA LEU A 43 -35.20 3.69 9.81
C LEU A 43 -35.58 4.34 8.45
N PRO A 44 -34.87 4.03 7.35
CA PRO A 44 -35.23 4.48 6.01
C PRO A 44 -36.68 4.19 5.62
N SER A 45 -37.22 3.02 5.96
CA SER A 45 -38.63 2.66 5.73
C SER A 45 -39.60 3.56 6.41
N GLU A 46 -39.27 4.04 7.62
CA GLU A 46 -40.14 4.94 8.41
C GLU A 46 -40.10 6.39 7.90
N THR A 47 -39.05 6.76 7.15
CA THR A 47 -38.86 8.11 6.59
C THR A 47 -39.09 8.20 5.09
N SER A 48 -39.19 7.06 4.42
CA SER A 48 -39.34 6.98 2.96
C SER A 48 -40.82 7.09 2.56
N ARG A 49 -41.12 8.05 1.68
CA ARG A 49 -42.43 8.04 0.98
C ARG A 49 -42.41 6.91 -0.07
N PRO A 50 -43.51 6.16 -0.26
CA PRO A 50 -43.61 5.15 -1.30
C PRO A 50 -43.31 5.77 -2.66
N ARG A 51 -42.30 5.23 -3.37
CA ARG A 51 -41.95 5.69 -4.72
C ARG A 51 -42.56 4.75 -5.74
N SER A 52 -43.54 5.21 -6.50
CA SER A 52 -44.26 4.44 -7.52
C SER A 52 -43.49 4.27 -8.85
N TRP A 53 -42.29 4.88 -9.01
CA TRP A 53 -41.58 4.89 -10.29
C TRP A 53 -40.66 3.67 -10.54
N ARG A 54 -40.55 2.71 -9.59
CA ARG A 54 -39.75 1.50 -9.76
C ARG A 54 -40.57 0.44 -10.48
N THR A 55 -40.69 0.56 -11.78
CA THR A 55 -41.55 -0.30 -12.63
C THR A 55 -40.88 -1.57 -13.16
N ARG A 56 -39.55 -1.68 -13.04
CA ARG A 56 -38.82 -2.87 -13.54
C ARG A 56 -38.64 -3.90 -12.43
N PRO A 57 -39.12 -5.15 -12.61
CA PRO A 57 -38.86 -6.23 -11.67
C PRO A 57 -37.37 -6.54 -11.62
N ASP A 58 -36.92 -7.09 -10.48
CA ASP A 58 -35.53 -7.52 -10.32
C ASP A 58 -35.29 -8.79 -11.15
N PRO A 59 -34.40 -8.79 -12.14
CA PRO A 59 -34.19 -9.96 -13.01
C PRO A 59 -33.60 -11.17 -12.25
N PHE A 60 -33.03 -10.95 -11.06
CA PHE A 60 -32.42 -12.00 -10.25
C PHE A 60 -33.32 -12.46 -9.08
N ALA A 61 -34.56 -12.02 -8.99
CA ALA A 61 -35.43 -12.33 -7.85
C ALA A 61 -35.59 -13.84 -7.64
N GLU A 62 -35.84 -14.59 -8.70
CA GLU A 62 -36.11 -16.05 -8.64
C GLU A 62 -34.85 -16.88 -8.36
N VAL A 63 -33.69 -16.44 -8.86
CA VAL A 63 -32.40 -17.16 -8.69
C VAL A 63 -31.60 -16.67 -7.50
N TRP A 64 -32.13 -15.67 -6.78
CA TRP A 64 -31.33 -15.02 -5.73
C TRP A 64 -31.04 -15.93 -4.53
N ALA A 65 -31.96 -16.77 -4.13
CA ALA A 65 -31.76 -17.72 -3.04
C ALA A 65 -30.59 -18.69 -3.34
N GLU A 66 -30.46 -19.10 -4.56
CA GLU A 66 -29.37 -19.96 -5.05
C GLU A 66 -28.03 -19.22 -5.05
N VAL A 67 -28.00 -17.99 -5.58
CA VAL A 67 -26.82 -17.14 -5.54
C VAL A 67 -26.38 -16.83 -4.10
N GLU A 68 -27.33 -16.61 -3.21
CA GLU A 68 -27.06 -16.35 -1.79
C GLU A 68 -26.47 -17.59 -1.10
N THR A 69 -26.95 -18.80 -1.42
CA THR A 69 -26.38 -20.04 -0.91
C THR A 69 -24.91 -20.19 -1.34
N GLN A 70 -24.62 -19.94 -2.62
CA GLN A 70 -23.24 -19.97 -3.12
C GLN A 70 -22.35 -18.92 -2.44
N LEU A 71 -22.85 -17.72 -2.20
CA LEU A 71 -22.13 -16.64 -1.52
C LEU A 71 -21.89 -16.92 -0.04
N ARG A 72 -22.78 -17.63 0.62
CA ARG A 72 -22.59 -18.08 2.01
C ARG A 72 -21.51 -19.17 2.10
N ALA A 73 -21.49 -20.09 1.13
CA ALA A 73 -20.47 -21.14 1.05
C ALA A 73 -19.10 -20.57 0.66
N GLN A 74 -19.08 -19.60 -0.28
CA GLN A 74 -17.86 -19.01 -0.84
C GLN A 74 -18.02 -17.47 -0.98
N PRO A 75 -17.80 -16.68 0.10
CA PRO A 75 -18.00 -15.23 0.10
C PRO A 75 -17.10 -14.46 -0.88
N GLY A 76 -15.98 -15.07 -1.28
CA GLY A 76 -15.02 -14.52 -2.24
C GLY A 76 -15.48 -14.54 -3.71
N LEU A 77 -16.56 -15.24 -4.06
CA LEU A 77 -17.05 -15.34 -5.44
C LEU A 77 -17.30 -13.98 -6.06
N GLN A 78 -16.70 -13.74 -7.24
CA GLN A 78 -16.86 -12.47 -7.95
C GLN A 78 -18.18 -12.41 -8.69
N ALA A 79 -18.75 -11.20 -8.80
CA ALA A 79 -20.01 -10.99 -9.54
C ALA A 79 -19.94 -11.43 -10.99
N LYS A 80 -18.79 -11.25 -11.65
CA LYS A 80 -18.58 -11.67 -13.04
C LYS A 80 -18.65 -13.19 -13.20
N THR A 81 -18.03 -13.92 -12.25
CA THR A 81 -18.03 -15.39 -12.22
C THR A 81 -19.44 -15.94 -12.00
N LEU A 82 -20.17 -15.40 -11.00
CA LEU A 82 -21.56 -15.75 -10.74
C LEU A 82 -22.47 -15.45 -11.92
N PHE A 83 -22.26 -14.31 -12.57
CA PHE A 83 -23.05 -13.93 -13.74
C PHE A 83 -22.84 -14.86 -14.94
N ALA A 84 -21.59 -15.19 -15.24
CA ALA A 84 -21.25 -16.16 -16.28
C ALA A 84 -21.82 -17.57 -15.98
N ASP A 85 -21.84 -17.97 -14.70
CA ASP A 85 -22.45 -19.23 -14.28
C ASP A 85 -23.97 -19.22 -14.46
N LEU A 86 -24.63 -18.12 -14.08
CA LEU A 86 -26.09 -17.96 -14.33
C LEU A 86 -26.42 -17.97 -15.82
N GLN A 87 -25.62 -17.34 -16.67
CA GLN A 87 -25.82 -17.38 -18.13
C GLN A 87 -25.70 -18.79 -18.71
N ARG A 88 -24.75 -19.61 -18.18
CA ARG A 88 -24.61 -21.02 -18.60
C ARG A 88 -25.79 -21.88 -18.15
N ARG A 89 -26.25 -21.70 -16.91
CA ARG A 89 -27.35 -22.51 -16.35
C ARG A 89 -28.72 -22.11 -16.86
N TYR A 90 -28.87 -20.84 -17.24
CA TYR A 90 -30.13 -20.28 -17.74
C TYR A 90 -29.91 -19.57 -19.10
N PRO A 91 -29.65 -20.33 -20.18
CA PRO A 91 -29.36 -19.76 -21.50
C PRO A 91 -30.44 -18.79 -21.96
N GLY A 92 -30.05 -17.61 -22.44
CA GLY A 92 -30.96 -16.58 -22.98
C GLY A 92 -31.72 -15.79 -21.91
N ARG A 93 -31.67 -16.12 -20.64
CA ARG A 93 -32.43 -15.42 -19.58
C ARG A 93 -31.73 -14.13 -19.09
N PHE A 94 -30.42 -14.10 -19.04
CA PHE A 94 -29.64 -12.98 -18.52
C PHE A 94 -28.78 -12.34 -19.60
N GLY A 95 -29.15 -11.11 -20.01
CA GLY A 95 -28.35 -10.32 -20.95
C GLY A 95 -27.20 -9.57 -20.29
N ASP A 96 -26.10 -9.31 -21.03
CA ASP A 96 -24.84 -8.73 -20.51
C ASP A 96 -25.03 -7.41 -19.75
N GLY A 97 -26.00 -6.59 -20.17
CA GLY A 97 -26.34 -5.33 -19.49
C GLY A 97 -26.81 -5.49 -18.04
N GLN A 98 -27.19 -6.71 -17.62
CA GLN A 98 -27.69 -7.00 -16.27
C GLN A 98 -26.56 -7.27 -15.24
N LEU A 99 -25.31 -7.47 -15.69
CA LEU A 99 -24.16 -7.67 -14.81
C LEU A 99 -24.06 -6.57 -13.74
N ARG A 100 -24.29 -5.30 -14.13
CA ARG A 100 -24.22 -4.19 -13.17
C ARG A 100 -25.32 -4.24 -12.11
N THR A 101 -26.46 -4.79 -12.43
CA THR A 101 -27.54 -5.02 -11.48
C THR A 101 -27.15 -6.10 -10.45
N LEU A 102 -26.56 -7.22 -10.92
CA LEU A 102 -26.01 -8.25 -10.04
C LEU A 102 -24.91 -7.69 -9.13
N GLN A 103 -23.97 -6.91 -9.68
CA GLN A 103 -22.90 -6.28 -8.88
C GLN A 103 -23.45 -5.42 -7.76
N ARG A 104 -24.47 -4.60 -8.03
CA ARG A 104 -25.12 -3.77 -6.99
C ARG A 104 -25.81 -4.62 -5.92
N ARG A 105 -26.46 -5.70 -6.32
CA ARG A 105 -27.12 -6.62 -5.39
C ARG A 105 -26.12 -7.37 -4.52
N LEU A 106 -25.02 -7.88 -5.10
CA LEU A 106 -23.93 -8.47 -4.35
C LEU A 106 -23.29 -7.49 -3.37
N LYS A 107 -23.06 -6.23 -3.80
CA LYS A 107 -22.55 -5.19 -2.91
C LYS A 107 -23.45 -4.98 -1.69
N ALA A 108 -24.75 -4.91 -1.92
CA ALA A 108 -25.74 -4.79 -0.84
C ALA A 108 -25.74 -6.02 0.08
N TRP A 109 -25.72 -7.23 -0.49
CA TRP A 109 -25.64 -8.48 0.28
C TRP A 109 -24.36 -8.54 1.12
N ARG A 110 -23.20 -8.24 0.54
CA ARG A 110 -21.91 -8.24 1.25
C ARG A 110 -21.89 -7.23 2.41
N ALA A 111 -22.56 -6.10 2.25
CA ALA A 111 -22.66 -5.09 3.32
C ALA A 111 -23.52 -5.57 4.50
N LEU A 112 -24.44 -6.51 4.28
CA LEU A 112 -25.43 -6.96 5.27
C LEU A 112 -25.09 -8.33 5.86
N CYS A 113 -24.75 -9.27 5.00
CA CYS A 113 -24.61 -10.70 5.31
C CYS A 113 -23.19 -11.24 5.05
N GLY A 114 -22.33 -10.47 4.37
CA GLY A 114 -20.96 -10.86 4.09
C GLY A 114 -20.05 -10.84 5.31
N PRO A 115 -18.85 -11.42 5.21
CA PRO A 115 -17.85 -11.34 6.26
C PRO A 115 -17.54 -9.88 6.62
N HIS A 116 -17.09 -9.64 7.84
CA HIS A 116 -16.69 -8.31 8.27
C HIS A 116 -15.56 -7.79 7.40
N LYS A 117 -15.85 -6.76 6.63
CA LYS A 117 -14.85 -6.12 5.79
C LYS A 117 -13.92 -5.28 6.66
N GLU A 118 -12.63 -5.45 6.50
CA GLU A 118 -11.66 -4.50 7.02
C GLU A 118 -11.88 -3.14 6.35
N VAL A 119 -11.80 -2.09 7.13
CA VAL A 119 -12.00 -0.72 6.67
C VAL A 119 -10.69 0.00 6.85
N PHE A 120 -10.13 0.46 5.75
CA PHE A 120 -8.92 1.27 5.72
C PHE A 120 -9.32 2.75 5.64
N PHE A 121 -8.75 3.53 6.53
CA PHE A 121 -8.90 4.99 6.46
C PHE A 121 -7.66 5.56 5.79
N PRO A 122 -7.81 6.61 4.95
CA PRO A 122 -6.67 7.33 4.43
C PRO A 122 -5.80 7.80 5.59
N GLN A 123 -4.52 7.49 5.54
CA GLN A 123 -3.55 8.02 6.51
C GLN A 123 -3.35 9.51 6.20
N ILE A 124 -3.31 10.33 7.24
CA ILE A 124 -3.00 11.75 7.13
C ILE A 124 -1.49 11.87 7.35
N HIS A 125 -0.76 12.21 6.30
CA HIS A 125 0.67 12.44 6.37
C HIS A 125 0.94 13.93 6.61
N THR A 126 1.89 14.21 7.50
CA THR A 126 2.35 15.57 7.80
C THR A 126 3.70 15.80 7.11
N PRO A 127 3.93 16.97 6.49
CA PRO A 127 5.19 17.26 5.82
C PRO A 127 6.40 17.13 6.75
N GLY A 128 7.47 16.48 6.27
CA GLY A 128 8.74 16.33 6.98
C GLY A 128 8.73 15.39 8.17
N VAL A 129 7.61 14.68 8.43
CA VAL A 129 7.51 13.80 9.59
C VAL A 129 7.98 12.39 9.28
N LEU A 130 7.43 11.73 8.28
CA LEU A 130 7.62 10.30 8.09
C LEU A 130 8.23 9.97 6.73
N CYS A 131 9.33 9.21 6.76
CA CYS A 131 9.85 8.49 5.61
C CYS A 131 9.77 6.98 5.84
N GLN A 132 9.64 6.24 4.76
CA GLN A 132 9.63 4.78 4.76
C GLN A 132 10.73 4.27 3.85
N SER A 133 11.32 3.13 4.19
CA SER A 133 12.21 2.41 3.28
C SER A 133 12.05 0.91 3.42
N ASP A 134 12.30 0.23 2.31
CA ASP A 134 12.24 -1.23 2.25
C ASP A 134 13.08 -1.74 1.08
N PHE A 135 13.39 -3.03 1.09
CA PHE A 135 14.05 -3.71 -0.02
C PHE A 135 13.04 -4.40 -0.92
N THR A 136 13.29 -4.36 -2.22
CA THR A 136 12.43 -5.05 -3.17
C THR A 136 13.24 -5.79 -4.22
N CYS A 137 12.89 -7.06 -4.48
CA CYS A 137 13.54 -7.89 -5.48
C CYS A 137 13.20 -7.40 -6.89
N MET A 138 14.24 -7.23 -7.75
CA MET A 138 14.11 -6.70 -9.11
C MET A 138 14.22 -7.78 -10.19
N ASN A 139 14.44 -9.04 -9.84
CA ASN A 139 14.73 -10.14 -10.75
C ASN A 139 13.64 -10.35 -11.83
N ALA A 140 12.36 -10.11 -11.48
CA ALA A 140 11.24 -10.21 -12.42
C ALA A 140 11.30 -9.23 -13.62
N LEU A 141 12.24 -8.29 -13.61
CA LEU A 141 12.44 -7.34 -14.71
C LEU A 141 13.50 -7.80 -15.72
N ASP A 142 14.13 -8.96 -15.50
CA ASP A 142 15.11 -9.58 -16.41
C ASP A 142 16.21 -8.62 -16.88
N ILE A 143 16.77 -7.85 -15.94
CA ILE A 143 17.87 -6.92 -16.22
C ILE A 143 19.14 -7.72 -16.51
N THR A 144 19.88 -7.28 -17.53
CA THR A 144 21.20 -7.84 -17.85
C THR A 144 22.27 -6.75 -17.83
N LEU A 145 23.52 -7.15 -17.53
CA LEU A 145 24.71 -6.31 -17.65
C LEU A 145 25.66 -6.98 -18.63
N ALA A 146 25.98 -6.31 -19.74
CA ALA A 146 26.79 -6.85 -20.81
C ALA A 146 26.34 -8.28 -21.23
N GLY A 147 25.03 -8.47 -21.36
CA GLY A 147 24.40 -9.74 -21.73
C GLY A 147 24.30 -10.79 -20.62
N GLN A 148 24.80 -10.52 -19.41
CA GLN A 148 24.73 -11.45 -18.28
C GLN A 148 23.55 -11.10 -17.36
N PRO A 149 22.77 -12.09 -16.85
CA PRO A 149 21.71 -11.84 -15.89
C PRO A 149 22.21 -11.07 -14.66
N PHE A 150 21.41 -10.12 -14.22
CA PHE A 150 21.76 -9.25 -13.10
C PHE A 150 20.68 -9.29 -12.04
N ASP A 151 20.75 -10.31 -11.19
CA ASP A 151 19.86 -10.46 -10.03
C ASP A 151 20.26 -9.49 -8.93
N HIS A 152 19.31 -8.68 -8.46
CA HIS A 152 19.58 -7.67 -7.44
C HIS A 152 18.33 -7.26 -6.69
N LEU A 153 18.56 -6.58 -5.56
CA LEU A 153 17.57 -5.87 -4.80
C LEU A 153 17.68 -4.36 -5.10
N LEU A 154 16.58 -3.67 -4.87
CA LEU A 154 16.56 -2.22 -4.79
C LEU A 154 16.21 -1.81 -3.36
N TYR A 155 17.10 -1.06 -2.70
CA TYR A 155 16.71 -0.27 -1.55
C TYR A 155 15.85 0.88 -2.04
N HIS A 156 14.62 0.99 -1.58
CA HIS A 156 13.66 2.00 -1.99
C HIS A 156 13.27 2.88 -0.81
N PHE A 157 13.41 4.18 -0.96
CA PHE A 157 13.09 5.20 0.05
C PHE A 157 11.98 6.10 -0.45
N VAL A 158 11.02 6.40 0.42
CA VAL A 158 9.84 7.21 0.10
C VAL A 158 9.52 8.18 1.24
N LEU A 159 9.25 9.45 0.92
CA LEU A 159 8.58 10.38 1.82
C LEU A 159 7.07 10.19 1.73
N THR A 160 6.41 10.04 2.87
CA THR A 160 4.98 9.68 2.87
C THR A 160 4.04 10.84 2.49
N TYR A 161 4.45 12.09 2.70
CA TYR A 161 3.64 13.26 2.36
C TYR A 161 3.73 13.64 0.88
N SER A 162 4.93 13.94 0.38
CA SER A 162 5.14 14.33 -1.02
C SER A 162 5.13 13.15 -1.98
N ASN A 163 5.33 11.94 -1.45
CA ASN A 163 5.61 10.73 -2.20
C ASN A 163 6.89 10.83 -3.06
N TRP A 164 7.81 11.73 -2.69
CA TRP A 164 9.14 11.74 -3.27
C TRP A 164 9.84 10.44 -2.98
N GLU A 165 10.48 9.87 -3.99
CA GLU A 165 11.08 8.56 -3.90
C GLU A 165 12.45 8.49 -4.56
N THR A 166 13.32 7.63 -4.03
CA THR A 166 14.62 7.32 -4.61
C THR A 166 15.02 5.89 -4.26
N GLY A 167 16.04 5.36 -4.95
CA GLY A 167 16.50 4.00 -4.68
C GLY A 167 17.92 3.73 -5.13
N GLN A 168 18.49 2.70 -4.55
CA GLN A 168 19.85 2.26 -4.82
C GLN A 168 19.89 0.74 -5.01
N VAL A 169 20.63 0.29 -6.02
CA VAL A 169 20.90 -1.13 -6.27
C VAL A 169 21.74 -1.70 -5.13
N CYS A 170 21.30 -2.83 -4.58
CA CYS A 170 22.01 -3.60 -3.56
C CYS A 170 21.84 -5.10 -3.79
N PHE A 171 22.56 -5.92 -3.03
CA PHE A 171 22.58 -7.37 -3.21
C PHE A 171 22.12 -8.15 -1.97
N SER A 172 21.91 -7.45 -0.88
CA SER A 172 21.47 -8.06 0.38
C SER A 172 20.67 -7.04 1.19
N GLU A 173 19.81 -7.54 2.05
CA GLU A 173 19.10 -6.77 3.08
C GLU A 173 19.96 -6.56 4.32
N SER A 174 21.25 -6.25 4.13
CA SER A 174 22.21 -6.03 5.20
C SER A 174 22.13 -4.61 5.76
N PHE A 175 22.70 -4.43 6.97
CA PHE A 175 22.85 -3.10 7.55
C PHE A 175 23.66 -2.15 6.67
N GLU A 176 24.67 -2.66 5.97
CA GLU A 176 25.49 -1.89 5.03
C GLU A 176 24.65 -1.32 3.88
N SER A 177 23.77 -2.15 3.31
CA SER A 177 22.84 -1.74 2.24
C SER A 177 21.83 -0.72 2.75
N LEU A 178 21.23 -0.96 3.91
CA LEU A 178 20.28 -0.05 4.57
C LEU A 178 20.97 1.30 4.87
N SER A 179 22.12 1.29 5.50
CA SER A 179 22.86 2.51 5.87
C SER A 179 23.29 3.31 4.64
N ALA A 180 23.82 2.65 3.61
CA ALA A 180 24.22 3.31 2.38
C ALA A 180 23.02 3.94 1.66
N GLY A 181 21.92 3.19 1.52
CA GLY A 181 20.70 3.64 0.86
C GLY A 181 20.00 4.78 1.59
N LEU A 182 19.84 4.68 2.91
CA LEU A 182 19.26 5.74 3.74
C LEU A 182 20.08 7.02 3.67
N GLN A 183 21.38 6.94 3.86
CA GLN A 183 22.26 8.09 3.80
C GLN A 183 22.22 8.76 2.41
N GLN A 184 22.28 7.96 1.34
CA GLN A 184 22.17 8.49 -0.01
C GLN A 184 20.84 9.23 -0.22
N ALA A 185 19.72 8.64 0.22
CA ALA A 185 18.40 9.25 0.09
C ALA A 185 18.30 10.59 0.84
N LEU A 186 18.75 10.65 2.09
CA LEU A 186 18.75 11.87 2.90
C LEU A 186 19.62 12.97 2.28
N TRP A 187 20.79 12.63 1.75
CA TRP A 187 21.68 13.60 1.11
C TRP A 187 21.16 14.08 -0.25
N MET A 188 20.48 13.23 -1.01
CA MET A 188 19.78 13.64 -2.24
C MET A 188 18.58 14.54 -1.93
N LEU A 189 17.88 14.26 -0.85
CA LEU A 189 16.73 15.06 -0.37
C LEU A 189 17.16 16.44 0.13
N GLY A 190 18.37 16.55 0.69
CA GLY A 190 18.92 17.77 1.28
C GLY A 190 18.45 18.02 2.71
N GLY A 191 17.91 17.02 3.42
CA GLY A 191 17.42 17.17 4.79
C GLY A 191 16.99 15.86 5.42
N VAL A 192 16.59 15.92 6.69
CA VAL A 192 16.28 14.74 7.51
C VAL A 192 14.84 14.83 8.02
N PRO A 193 13.97 13.87 7.72
CA PRO A 193 12.63 13.72 8.32
C PRO A 193 12.72 13.47 9.83
N GLN A 194 11.59 13.43 10.52
CA GLN A 194 11.57 13.16 11.96
C GLN A 194 11.67 11.64 12.24
N VAL A 195 10.91 10.84 11.51
CA VAL A 195 10.74 9.40 11.74
C VAL A 195 11.14 8.62 10.49
N HIS A 196 11.94 7.58 10.68
CA HIS A 196 12.22 6.58 9.65
C HIS A 196 11.52 5.27 10.01
N GLN A 197 10.57 4.87 9.19
CA GLN A 197 9.87 3.60 9.33
C GLN A 197 10.43 2.58 8.36
N THR A 198 10.73 1.39 8.89
CA THR A 198 11.17 0.24 8.12
C THR A 198 10.36 -0.99 8.51
N ASP A 199 10.29 -1.99 7.63
CA ASP A 199 9.70 -3.27 7.98
C ASP A 199 10.59 -4.03 8.98
N GLN A 200 10.13 -5.18 9.46
CA GLN A 200 10.87 -6.05 10.38
C GLN A 200 12.10 -6.68 9.70
N MET A 201 13.05 -5.85 9.29
CA MET A 201 14.29 -6.31 8.66
C MET A 201 15.30 -6.74 9.73
N THR A 202 15.96 -7.88 9.51
CA THR A 202 17.09 -8.33 10.36
C THR A 202 18.25 -7.34 10.41
N ALA A 203 18.37 -6.48 9.38
CA ALA A 203 19.34 -5.39 9.34
C ALA A 203 19.08 -4.31 10.40
N ALA A 204 17.82 -4.12 10.79
CA ALA A 204 17.39 -3.10 11.75
C ALA A 204 17.05 -3.71 13.12
N LEU A 205 16.58 -4.95 13.20
CA LEU A 205 16.05 -5.59 14.40
C LEU A 205 16.86 -6.78 14.85
N HIS A 206 16.85 -7.07 16.16
CA HIS A 206 17.41 -8.29 16.73
C HIS A 206 16.43 -9.46 16.53
N PRO A 207 16.80 -10.54 15.81
CA PRO A 207 15.89 -11.63 15.46
C PRO A 207 15.48 -12.54 16.63
N LEU A 208 16.11 -12.41 17.80
CA LEU A 208 15.92 -13.28 18.96
C LEU A 208 15.17 -12.64 20.14
N GLN A 209 14.75 -11.38 20.03
CA GLN A 209 14.05 -10.70 21.12
C GLN A 209 12.58 -10.51 20.75
N SER A 210 11.70 -10.84 21.69
CA SER A 210 10.23 -10.72 21.55
C SER A 210 9.70 -9.28 21.51
N CYS A 211 10.59 -8.28 21.58
CA CYS A 211 10.28 -6.85 21.45
C CYS A 211 11.02 -6.32 20.22
N ASP A 212 10.45 -5.30 19.56
CA ASP A 212 11.07 -4.57 18.42
C ASP A 212 12.32 -3.79 18.89
N VAL A 213 13.40 -4.51 19.19
CA VAL A 213 14.68 -3.92 19.62
C VAL A 213 15.55 -3.72 18.39
N PHE A 214 15.81 -2.47 18.08
CA PHE A 214 16.73 -2.10 17.00
C PHE A 214 18.16 -2.54 17.32
N THR A 215 18.90 -2.97 16.28
CA THR A 215 20.32 -3.29 16.43
C THR A 215 21.11 -2.04 16.86
N ASP A 216 22.16 -2.21 17.63
CA ASP A 216 23.01 -1.09 18.10
C ASP A 216 23.56 -0.24 16.95
N ARG A 217 23.89 -0.88 15.82
CA ARG A 217 24.37 -0.22 14.61
C ARG A 217 23.30 0.68 13.98
N TYR A 218 22.06 0.19 13.90
CA TYR A 218 20.95 0.98 13.36
C TYR A 218 20.57 2.11 14.33
N GLN A 219 20.56 1.88 15.63
CA GLN A 219 20.35 2.94 16.63
C GLN A 219 21.43 4.02 16.56
N ALA A 220 22.69 3.65 16.33
CA ALA A 220 23.77 4.62 16.14
C ALA A 220 23.57 5.47 14.89
N LEU A 221 23.12 4.85 13.78
CA LEU A 221 22.78 5.54 12.54
C LEU A 221 21.62 6.52 12.76
N LEU A 222 20.54 6.09 13.42
CA LEU A 222 19.40 6.93 13.76
C LEU A 222 19.81 8.13 14.61
N ARG A 223 20.61 7.90 15.66
CA ARG A 223 21.12 8.98 16.53
C ARG A 223 21.97 9.99 15.76
N HIS A 224 22.82 9.52 14.84
CA HIS A 224 23.68 10.41 14.04
C HIS A 224 22.85 11.38 13.19
N TYR A 225 21.73 10.92 12.60
CA TYR A 225 20.81 11.74 11.81
C TYR A 225 19.72 12.39 12.67
N GLY A 226 19.63 12.09 13.95
CA GLY A 226 18.55 12.51 14.85
C GLY A 226 17.18 11.93 14.43
N LEU A 227 17.14 10.81 13.73
CA LEU A 227 15.93 10.11 13.33
C LEU A 227 15.32 9.33 14.50
N GLU A 228 14.01 9.34 14.61
CA GLU A 228 13.26 8.37 15.38
C GLU A 228 13.03 7.11 14.54
N GLY A 229 13.37 5.94 15.05
CA GLY A 229 13.12 4.67 14.36
C GLY A 229 11.72 4.16 14.69
N ARG A 230 11.01 3.66 13.66
CA ARG A 230 9.72 3.00 13.82
C ARG A 230 9.70 1.71 13.01
N THR A 231 9.11 0.65 13.56
CA THR A 231 8.83 -0.60 12.85
C THR A 231 7.36 -0.70 12.51
N THR A 232 7.03 -1.46 11.49
CA THR A 232 5.66 -1.88 11.22
C THR A 232 5.25 -2.94 12.24
N GLN A 233 4.03 -2.83 12.77
CA GLN A 233 3.53 -3.80 13.74
C GLN A 233 3.22 -5.14 13.06
N VAL A 234 3.56 -6.25 13.73
CA VAL A 234 3.20 -7.60 13.28
C VAL A 234 1.68 -7.70 13.07
N ALA A 235 1.25 -8.31 11.99
CA ALA A 235 -0.15 -8.50 11.61
C ALA A 235 -0.95 -7.21 11.32
N ARG A 236 -0.27 -6.09 11.00
CA ARG A 236 -0.91 -4.87 10.47
C ARG A 236 -0.40 -4.54 9.07
N PRO A 237 -0.75 -5.30 8.04
CA PRO A 237 -0.27 -5.12 6.67
C PRO A 237 -0.57 -3.71 6.11
N ASN A 238 -1.50 -2.99 6.73
CA ASN A 238 -1.90 -1.65 6.29
C ASN A 238 -0.91 -0.54 6.65
N GLU A 239 0.00 -0.78 7.60
CA GLU A 239 1.01 0.21 7.99
C GLU A 239 2.14 0.32 6.95
N ASN A 240 2.35 -0.72 6.13
CA ASN A 240 3.33 -0.77 5.05
C ASN A 240 2.71 -0.59 3.64
N GLY A 241 1.39 -0.44 3.56
CA GLY A 241 0.65 -0.40 2.29
C GLY A 241 1.14 0.69 1.33
N ASP A 242 1.67 1.80 1.84
CA ASP A 242 2.18 2.89 1.00
C ASP A 242 3.48 2.47 0.29
N ILE A 243 4.45 1.87 0.98
CA ILE A 243 5.71 1.48 0.35
C ILE A 243 5.53 0.25 -0.56
N GLU A 244 4.70 -0.74 -0.17
CA GLU A 244 4.38 -1.88 -1.03
C GLU A 244 3.71 -1.43 -2.34
N GLN A 245 2.76 -0.50 -2.26
CA GLN A 245 2.12 0.08 -3.43
C GLN A 245 3.12 0.88 -4.27
N ARG A 246 4.11 1.54 -3.63
CA ARG A 246 5.18 2.25 -4.32
C ARG A 246 6.11 1.29 -5.05
N HIS A 247 6.50 0.19 -4.43
CA HIS A 247 7.29 -0.87 -5.08
C HIS A 247 6.60 -1.36 -6.36
N HIS A 248 5.30 -1.67 -6.28
CA HIS A 248 4.56 -2.13 -7.45
C HIS A 248 4.51 -1.06 -8.55
N ARG A 249 4.19 0.19 -8.21
CA ARG A 249 4.13 1.30 -9.17
C ARG A 249 5.49 1.60 -9.79
N PHE A 250 6.54 1.59 -8.98
CA PHE A 250 7.90 1.81 -9.46
C PHE A 250 8.34 0.71 -10.44
N LYS A 251 8.16 -0.57 -10.06
CA LYS A 251 8.46 -1.71 -10.96
C LYS A 251 7.69 -1.62 -12.27
N GLN A 252 6.42 -1.26 -12.21
CA GLN A 252 5.62 -1.07 -13.42
C GLN A 252 6.14 0.10 -14.28
N ALA A 253 6.49 1.23 -13.66
CA ALA A 253 7.05 2.38 -14.39
C ALA A 253 8.40 2.05 -15.02
N LEU A 254 9.27 1.33 -14.30
CA LEU A 254 10.56 0.87 -14.81
C LEU A 254 10.38 -0.10 -15.96
N ASP A 255 9.48 -1.06 -15.86
CA ASP A 255 9.16 -2.01 -16.92
C ASP A 255 8.71 -1.30 -18.21
N GLN A 256 7.79 -0.34 -18.08
CA GLN A 256 7.35 0.48 -19.22
C GLN A 256 8.49 1.32 -19.82
N ALA A 257 9.35 1.90 -18.97
CA ALA A 257 10.51 2.67 -19.44
C ALA A 257 11.54 1.78 -20.17
N LEU A 258 11.75 0.54 -19.72
CA LEU A 258 12.59 -0.44 -20.37
C LEU A 258 12.00 -0.91 -21.71
N MET A 259 10.69 -1.08 -21.80
CA MET A 259 10.01 -1.37 -23.07
C MET A 259 10.20 -0.22 -24.07
N LEU A 260 10.06 1.03 -23.64
CA LEU A 260 10.32 2.21 -24.49
C LEU A 260 11.79 2.31 -24.92
N ARG A 261 12.71 1.95 -24.03
CA ARG A 261 14.15 1.89 -24.34
C ARG A 261 14.47 0.79 -25.37
N GLY A 262 13.64 -0.24 -25.48
CA GLY A 262 13.83 -1.37 -26.39
C GLY A 262 14.90 -2.37 -25.95
N SER A 263 15.48 -2.23 -24.75
CA SER A 263 16.50 -3.14 -24.22
C SER A 263 16.48 -3.14 -22.69
N ARG A 264 16.74 -4.32 -22.10
CA ARG A 264 16.96 -4.52 -20.66
C ARG A 264 18.42 -4.71 -20.31
N ASP A 265 19.30 -4.64 -21.31
CA ASP A 265 20.74 -4.76 -21.14
C ASP A 265 21.41 -3.40 -20.90
N PHE A 266 22.34 -3.37 -19.97
CA PHE A 266 23.16 -2.20 -19.65
C PHE A 266 24.64 -2.55 -19.73
N SER A 267 25.47 -1.57 -20.08
CA SER A 267 26.91 -1.77 -20.19
C SER A 267 27.60 -2.01 -18.86
N SER A 268 27.02 -1.49 -17.76
CA SER A 268 27.55 -1.64 -16.41
C SER A 268 26.47 -1.37 -15.35
N ARG A 269 26.80 -1.69 -14.09
CA ARG A 269 25.96 -1.39 -12.94
C ARG A 269 25.73 0.12 -12.78
N GLU A 270 26.77 0.92 -13.02
CA GLU A 270 26.71 2.38 -12.93
C GLU A 270 25.78 2.96 -13.98
N ALA A 271 25.80 2.42 -15.21
CA ALA A 271 24.87 2.80 -16.26
C ALA A 271 23.42 2.48 -15.89
N TYR A 272 23.18 1.30 -15.30
CA TYR A 272 21.85 0.94 -14.80
C TYR A 272 21.41 1.83 -13.64
N GLN A 273 22.28 2.08 -12.65
CA GLN A 273 21.99 2.97 -11.53
C GLN A 273 21.68 4.40 -12.02
N SER A 274 22.41 4.90 -12.99
CA SER A 274 22.17 6.22 -13.60
C SER A 274 20.80 6.27 -14.29
N TYR A 275 20.40 5.20 -14.96
CA TYR A 275 19.08 5.07 -15.59
C TYR A 275 17.96 5.08 -14.53
N LEU A 276 18.13 4.36 -13.42
CA LEU A 276 17.19 4.39 -12.29
C LEU A 276 17.07 5.81 -11.72
N CYS A 277 18.18 6.51 -11.53
CA CYS A 277 18.18 7.90 -11.05
C CYS A 277 17.40 8.82 -11.98
N GLN A 278 17.57 8.71 -13.29
CA GLN A 278 16.80 9.47 -14.29
C GLN A 278 15.30 9.17 -14.20
N LEU A 279 14.93 7.91 -14.04
CA LEU A 279 13.52 7.51 -13.86
C LEU A 279 12.93 8.10 -12.57
N PHE A 280 13.66 8.05 -11.46
CA PHE A 280 13.22 8.69 -10.21
C PHE A 280 13.02 10.20 -10.36
N VAL A 281 13.91 10.89 -11.08
CA VAL A 281 13.75 12.33 -11.39
C VAL A 281 12.44 12.57 -12.16
N GLN A 282 12.14 11.76 -13.17
CA GLN A 282 10.89 11.85 -13.93
C GLN A 282 9.65 11.59 -13.07
N LEU A 283 9.68 10.55 -12.23
CA LEU A 283 8.58 10.20 -11.33
C LEU A 283 8.34 11.26 -10.24
N ASN A 284 9.39 11.95 -9.81
CA ASN A 284 9.32 13.01 -8.80
C ASN A 284 8.95 14.38 -9.38
N ALA A 285 9.09 14.60 -10.68
CA ALA A 285 8.79 15.88 -11.32
C ALA A 285 7.39 16.45 -11.00
N PRO A 286 6.29 15.67 -11.06
CA PRO A 286 4.95 16.16 -10.72
C PRO A 286 4.74 16.41 -9.22
N ARG A 287 5.69 16.02 -8.36
CA ARG A 287 5.58 16.10 -6.90
C ARG A 287 6.30 17.33 -6.30
N GLN A 288 6.93 18.17 -7.13
CA GLN A 288 7.80 19.26 -6.70
C GLN A 288 7.12 20.26 -5.74
N SER A 289 5.84 20.57 -5.95
CA SER A 289 5.11 21.51 -5.08
C SER A 289 4.93 20.96 -3.65
N LEU A 290 4.64 19.65 -3.54
CA LEU A 290 4.52 18.98 -2.24
C LEU A 290 5.90 18.76 -1.62
N LEU A 291 6.91 18.40 -2.42
CA LEU A 291 8.28 18.25 -1.97
C LEU A 291 8.83 19.56 -1.37
N SER A 292 8.58 20.72 -1.99
CA SER A 292 9.01 22.00 -1.47
C SER A 292 8.40 22.32 -0.09
N GLN A 293 7.13 21.95 0.13
CA GLN A 293 6.49 22.09 1.44
C GLN A 293 7.13 21.18 2.47
N GLU A 294 7.48 19.97 2.06
CA GLU A 294 8.11 18.97 2.94
C GLU A 294 9.54 19.35 3.27
N GLN A 295 10.32 19.83 2.28
CA GLN A 295 11.70 20.29 2.48
C GLN A 295 11.81 21.45 3.48
N ALA A 296 10.81 22.35 3.53
CA ALA A 296 10.76 23.44 4.50
C ALA A 296 10.62 22.97 5.96
N GLN A 297 10.23 21.70 6.19
CA GLN A 297 10.03 21.11 7.52
C GLN A 297 11.14 20.11 7.89
N LEU A 298 12.04 19.80 6.94
CA LEU A 298 13.14 18.87 7.20
C LEU A 298 14.19 19.50 8.11
N ARG A 299 14.82 18.68 8.94
CA ARG A 299 15.96 19.07 9.76
C ARG A 299 17.24 19.08 8.93
N PRO A 300 18.26 19.87 9.32
CA PRO A 300 19.51 19.92 8.60
C PRO A 300 20.23 18.57 8.64
N LEU A 301 20.99 18.31 7.58
CA LEU A 301 21.89 17.16 7.52
C LEU A 301 23.06 17.33 8.51
N PRO A 302 23.61 16.22 9.04
CA PRO A 302 24.88 16.26 9.79
C PRO A 302 26.03 16.69 8.87
N ALA A 303 27.15 17.11 9.46
CA ALA A 303 28.33 17.58 8.71
C ALA A 303 28.95 16.50 7.80
N GLN A 304 28.80 15.22 8.15
CA GLN A 304 29.37 14.12 7.40
C GLN A 304 28.47 12.87 7.45
N ARG A 305 28.68 11.96 6.50
CA ARG A 305 28.05 10.64 6.50
C ARG A 305 28.76 9.72 7.52
N VAL A 306 28.02 8.71 7.98
CA VAL A 306 28.59 7.62 8.79
C VAL A 306 29.15 6.54 7.87
N GLU A 307 30.34 6.05 8.16
CA GLU A 307 30.85 4.85 7.50
C GLU A 307 30.17 3.61 8.10
N ALA A 308 29.45 2.86 7.26
CA ALA A 308 28.77 1.63 7.67
C ALA A 308 29.74 0.45 7.88
N TYR A 309 30.96 0.56 7.37
CA TYR A 309 31.99 -0.48 7.43
C TYR A 309 33.39 0.11 7.63
N LYS A 310 34.24 -0.66 8.26
CA LYS A 310 35.67 -0.35 8.38
C LYS A 310 36.44 -1.06 7.27
N ARG A 311 37.19 -0.32 6.45
CA ARG A 311 38.11 -0.91 5.48
C ARG A 311 39.32 -1.45 6.19
N LEU A 312 39.60 -2.74 6.05
CA LEU A 312 40.81 -3.38 6.53
C LEU A 312 41.60 -3.88 5.33
N GLN A 313 42.90 -3.53 5.29
CA GLN A 313 43.81 -4.19 4.36
C GLN A 313 44.20 -5.55 4.97
N VAL A 314 43.85 -6.61 4.28
CA VAL A 314 44.20 -7.97 4.70
C VAL A 314 45.17 -8.54 3.67
N LYS A 315 46.29 -9.07 4.16
CA LYS A 315 47.24 -9.80 3.31
C LYS A 315 46.72 -11.23 3.18
N VAL A 316 46.27 -11.59 1.99
CA VAL A 316 45.82 -12.95 1.71
C VAL A 316 46.99 -13.81 1.39
N GLY A 317 47.29 -14.84 2.16
CA GLY A 317 48.34 -15.81 1.95
C GLY A 317 47.85 -16.93 1.02
N PRO A 318 48.77 -17.70 0.39
CA PRO A 318 48.42 -18.76 -0.56
C PRO A 318 47.72 -19.98 0.08
N TYR A 319 47.48 -19.98 1.38
CA TYR A 319 46.87 -21.08 2.14
C TYR A 319 45.64 -20.64 2.96
N THR A 320 44.94 -19.61 2.57
CA THR A 320 43.65 -19.20 3.19
C THR A 320 42.50 -19.55 2.30
#